data_ce341c90a5f38207124212723c2b6c1f
#
_entry.id   ce341c90a5f38207124212723c2b6c1f
#
_cell.length_a   1.000
_cell.length_b   1.000
_cell.length_c   1.000
_cell.angle_alpha   90.00
_cell.angle_beta   90.00
_cell.angle_gamma   90.00
#
_symmetry.space_group_name_H-M   'P 1'
#
loop_
_entity.id
_entity.type
_entity.pdbx_description
1 polymer ?
#
loop_
_entity_poly.entity_id
_entity_poly.type
_entity_poly.pdbx_seq_one_letter_code
_entity_poly.pdbx_strand_id
1 'polypeptide(L)'
;MDGVYVREMKMYKGTIVVGAIHKHLHMCFLLKGHLTVANEDGVIEHKAPCYIKSTPGIKRVLYAHEDSLWYNTHKNPSNTEDIDKLEKEIVALDYNEYDEYINNKNK
;
A
#
# COMPACT_ATOMS: atom_id res chain seq x y z
N MET A 1 -5.88 8.57 14.09
CA MET A 1 -7.07 7.86 14.62
C MET A 1 -6.60 6.63 15.39
N ASP A 2 -7.18 6.37 16.54
CA ASP A 2 -6.76 5.23 17.36
C ASP A 2 -6.95 3.90 16.62
N GLY A 3 -5.90 3.11 16.57
CA GLY A 3 -5.91 1.81 15.93
C GLY A 3 -5.89 1.80 14.41
N VAL A 4 -5.96 2.97 13.76
CA VAL A 4 -6.01 3.09 12.30
C VAL A 4 -5.10 4.19 11.81
N TYR A 5 -4.35 3.90 10.75
CA TYR A 5 -3.51 4.85 10.04
C TYR A 5 -4.01 4.96 8.60
N VAL A 6 -4.30 6.17 8.15
CA VAL A 6 -4.79 6.44 6.80
C VAL A 6 -3.77 7.31 6.07
N ARG A 7 -3.35 6.88 4.89
CA ARG A 7 -2.41 7.60 4.05
C ARG A 7 -3.07 7.97 2.72
N GLU A 8 -3.07 9.26 2.42
CA GLU A 8 -3.55 9.78 1.13
C GLU A 8 -2.37 9.93 0.17
N MET A 9 -2.57 9.49 -1.06
CA MET A 9 -1.59 9.69 -2.13
C MET A 9 -2.28 10.27 -3.36
N LYS A 10 -1.81 11.44 -3.78
CA LYS A 10 -2.23 12.07 -5.02
C LYS A 10 -1.25 11.68 -6.12
N MET A 11 -1.78 11.14 -7.21
CA MET A 11 -0.98 10.76 -8.37
C MET A 11 -1.44 11.56 -9.57
N TYR A 12 -0.53 12.33 -10.16
CA TYR A 12 -0.84 13.11 -11.35
C TYR A 12 -0.74 12.22 -12.59
N LYS A 13 -1.51 12.58 -13.61
CA LYS A 13 -1.51 11.88 -14.91
C LYS A 13 -0.07 11.65 -15.39
N GLY A 14 0.21 10.40 -15.79
CA GLY A 14 1.53 10.00 -16.28
C GLY A 14 2.53 9.60 -15.22
N THR A 15 2.18 9.72 -13.94
CA THR A 15 3.06 9.34 -12.84
C THR A 15 3.13 7.82 -12.68
N ILE A 16 4.35 7.33 -12.44
CA ILE A 16 4.58 5.94 -12.07
C ILE A 16 5.03 5.92 -10.61
N VAL A 17 4.35 5.10 -9.80
CA VAL A 17 4.68 4.93 -8.40
C VAL A 17 5.06 3.48 -8.15
N VAL A 18 6.23 3.26 -7.56
CA VAL A 18 6.64 1.94 -7.10
C VAL A 18 6.26 1.84 -5.63
N GLY A 19 5.30 0.97 -5.34
CA GLY A 19 4.81 0.79 -3.98
C GLY A 19 5.78 0.02 -3.11
N ALA A 20 5.64 0.20 -1.80
CA ALA A 20 6.40 -0.55 -0.82
C ALA A 20 5.77 -1.94 -0.57
N ILE A 21 6.55 -2.85 -0.01
CA ILE A 21 6.06 -4.17 0.39
C ILE A 21 5.41 -4.03 1.77
N HIS A 22 4.09 -4.19 1.85
CA HIS A 22 3.36 -4.06 3.10
C HIS A 22 3.39 -5.37 3.89
N LYS A 23 3.56 -5.26 5.20
CA LYS A 23 3.65 -6.41 6.11
C LYS A 23 2.30 -6.99 6.49
N HIS A 24 1.24 -6.19 6.35
CA HIS A 24 -0.10 -6.54 6.83
C HIS A 24 -1.14 -6.41 5.75
N LEU A 25 -2.23 -7.17 5.90
CA LEU A 25 -3.42 -6.98 5.09
C LEU A 25 -3.96 -5.57 5.30
N HIS A 26 -4.27 -4.87 4.21
CA HIS A 26 -4.88 -3.54 4.31
C HIS A 26 -5.83 -3.30 3.13
N MET A 27 -6.65 -2.27 3.27
CA MET A 27 -7.59 -1.86 2.22
C MET A 27 -7.09 -0.58 1.56
N CYS A 28 -7.25 -0.54 0.25
CA CYS A 28 -6.95 0.62 -0.57
C CYS A 28 -8.22 1.12 -1.23
N PHE A 29 -8.35 2.42 -1.37
CA PHE A 29 -9.51 3.04 -2.00
C PHE A 29 -9.04 4.00 -3.09
N LEU A 30 -9.52 3.78 -4.32
CA LEU A 30 -9.35 4.73 -5.41
C LEU A 30 -10.62 5.56 -5.51
N LEU A 31 -10.55 6.79 -5.01
CA LEU A 31 -11.72 7.68 -4.95
C LEU A 31 -11.90 8.51 -6.21
N LYS A 32 -10.83 8.77 -6.94
CA LYS A 32 -10.85 9.53 -8.17
C LYS A 32 -9.76 9.02 -9.10
N GLY A 33 -10.03 8.97 -10.41
CA GLY A 33 -9.05 8.70 -11.41
C GLY A 33 -9.09 7.29 -12.02
N HIS A 34 -8.01 6.95 -12.69
CA HIS A 34 -7.85 5.68 -13.41
C HIS A 34 -6.40 5.23 -13.29
N LEU A 35 -6.18 4.04 -12.75
CA LEU A 35 -4.86 3.46 -12.55
C LEU A 35 -4.72 2.12 -13.24
N THR A 36 -3.51 1.83 -13.72
CA THR A 36 -3.07 0.47 -14.01
C THR A 36 -2.17 0.03 -12.87
N VAL A 37 -2.47 -1.12 -12.27
CA VAL A 37 -1.71 -1.68 -11.16
C VAL A 37 -1.09 -2.99 -11.60
N ALA A 38 0.23 -3.07 -11.54
CA ALA A 38 0.98 -4.28 -11.87
C ALA A 38 1.60 -4.88 -10.61
N ASN A 39 1.56 -6.19 -10.50
CA ASN A 39 2.25 -6.95 -9.47
C ASN A 39 2.80 -8.25 -10.08
N GLU A 40 3.31 -9.15 -9.25
CA GLU A 40 3.89 -10.42 -9.70
C GLU A 40 2.87 -11.32 -10.43
N ASP A 41 1.59 -11.19 -10.09
CA ASP A 41 0.53 -12.03 -10.62
C ASP A 41 -0.11 -11.46 -11.89
N GLY A 42 0.24 -10.24 -12.29
CA GLY A 42 -0.26 -9.65 -13.52
C GLY A 42 -0.57 -8.16 -13.40
N VAL A 43 -1.39 -7.69 -14.33
CA VAL A 43 -1.76 -6.29 -14.50
C VAL A 43 -3.27 -6.16 -14.45
N ILE A 44 -3.76 -5.21 -13.65
CA ILE A 44 -5.19 -4.93 -13.50
C ILE A 44 -5.42 -3.42 -13.63
N GLU A 45 -6.45 -3.04 -14.37
CA GLU A 45 -6.91 -1.66 -14.43
C GLU A 45 -7.99 -1.41 -13.38
N HIS A 46 -7.90 -0.26 -12.71
CA HIS A 46 -8.88 0.19 -11.74
C HIS A 46 -9.40 1.57 -12.11
N LYS A 47 -10.72 1.70 -12.18
CA LYS A 47 -11.39 2.99 -12.39
C LYS A 47 -12.14 3.38 -11.13
N ALA A 48 -12.04 4.63 -10.73
CA ALA A 48 -12.73 5.13 -9.55
C ALA A 48 -14.24 5.22 -9.77
N PRO A 49 -15.07 5.04 -8.73
CA PRO A 49 -14.64 4.63 -7.40
C PRO A 49 -14.48 3.11 -7.27
N CYS A 50 -13.47 2.67 -6.55
CA CYS A 50 -13.30 1.25 -6.27
C CYS A 50 -12.45 1.05 -5.00
N TYR A 51 -12.49 -0.15 -4.47
CA TYR A 51 -11.64 -0.54 -3.36
C TYR A 51 -10.85 -1.79 -3.74
N ILE A 52 -9.68 -1.95 -3.10
CA ILE A 52 -8.78 -3.04 -3.38
C ILE A 52 -8.28 -3.61 -2.06
N LYS A 53 -8.40 -4.92 -1.91
CA LYS A 53 -7.83 -5.63 -0.77
C LYS A 53 -6.37 -5.94 -1.08
N SER A 54 -5.46 -5.43 -0.26
CA SER A 54 -4.03 -5.66 -0.44
C SER A 54 -3.55 -6.72 0.53
N THR A 55 -3.10 -7.86 -0.01
CA THR A 55 -2.55 -8.95 0.78
C THR A 55 -1.10 -8.66 1.15
N PRO A 56 -0.60 -9.22 2.29
CA PRO A 56 0.79 -8.99 2.70
C PRO A 56 1.80 -9.53 1.68
N GLY A 57 2.93 -8.85 1.57
CA GLY A 57 4.05 -9.30 0.77
C GLY A 57 4.00 -8.93 -0.70
N ILE A 58 2.96 -8.25 -1.16
CA ILE A 58 2.84 -7.85 -2.56
C ILE A 58 3.48 -6.48 -2.77
N LYS A 59 4.33 -6.40 -3.78
CA LYS A 59 4.89 -5.14 -4.27
C LYS A 59 4.18 -4.76 -5.56
N ARG A 60 3.73 -3.51 -5.65
CA ARG A 60 2.96 -3.00 -6.78
C ARG A 60 3.65 -1.86 -7.47
N VAL A 61 3.41 -1.77 -8.79
CA VAL A 61 3.75 -0.59 -9.58
C VAL A 61 2.43 -0.01 -10.08
N LEU A 62 2.22 1.28 -9.86
CA LEU A 62 0.99 1.97 -10.24
C LEU A 62 1.31 3.00 -11.31
N TYR A 63 0.48 3.03 -12.35
CA TYR A 63 0.56 4.05 -13.40
C TYR A 63 -0.77 4.82 -13.46
N ALA A 64 -0.69 6.14 -13.36
CA ALA A 64 -1.88 6.99 -13.38
C ALA A 64 -2.18 7.45 -14.80
N HIS A 65 -3.32 7.00 -15.34
CA HIS A 65 -3.81 7.44 -16.66
C HIS A 65 -4.42 8.83 -16.62
N GLU A 66 -4.86 9.25 -15.45
CA GLU A 66 -5.38 10.58 -15.17
C GLU A 66 -5.07 10.94 -13.72
N ASP A 67 -5.33 12.18 -13.33
CA ASP A 67 -5.10 12.59 -11.93
C ASP A 67 -5.93 11.72 -11.01
N SER A 68 -5.29 11.07 -10.05
CA SER A 68 -5.89 10.03 -9.23
C SER A 68 -5.69 10.30 -7.75
N LEU A 69 -6.67 9.90 -6.95
CA LEU A 69 -6.65 10.03 -5.51
C LEU A 69 -6.79 8.65 -4.88
N TRP A 70 -5.73 8.23 -4.18
CA TRP A 70 -5.59 6.90 -3.62
C TRP A 70 -5.43 6.97 -2.11
N TYR A 71 -6.14 6.12 -1.39
CA TYR A 71 -6.04 6.01 0.06
C TYR A 71 -5.61 4.61 0.45
N ASN A 72 -4.66 4.52 1.39
CA ASN A 72 -4.30 3.28 2.07
C ASN A 72 -4.75 3.37 3.52
N THR A 73 -5.37 2.31 4.01
CA THR A 73 -5.76 2.21 5.42
C THR A 73 -4.99 1.05 6.06
N HIS A 74 -4.32 1.33 7.17
CA HIS A 74 -3.47 0.36 7.87
C HIS A 74 -3.87 0.28 9.33
N LYS A 75 -3.59 -0.86 9.95
CA LYS A 75 -3.64 -0.97 11.40
C LYS A 75 -2.53 -0.12 12.02
N ASN A 76 -2.83 0.51 13.14
CA ASN A 76 -1.85 1.23 13.93
C ASN A 76 -1.81 0.60 15.34
N PRO A 77 -1.17 -0.58 15.50
CA PRO A 77 -1.24 -1.34 16.75
C PRO A 77 -0.65 -0.61 17.96
N SER A 78 0.31 0.27 17.73
CA SER A 78 0.96 1.03 18.81
C SER A 78 0.31 2.39 19.06
N ASN A 79 -0.73 2.77 18.27
CA ASN A 79 -1.36 4.08 18.31
C ASN A 79 -0.35 5.24 18.23
N THR A 80 0.75 5.03 17.52
CA THR A 80 1.81 6.03 17.40
C THR A 80 1.47 7.07 16.34
N GLU A 81 1.90 8.31 16.58
CA GLU A 81 1.89 9.38 15.59
C GLU A 81 3.26 9.55 14.92
N ASP A 82 4.24 8.76 15.32
CA ASP A 82 5.58 8.75 14.73
C ASP A 82 5.53 8.02 13.39
N ILE A 83 5.64 8.77 12.30
CA ILE A 83 5.56 8.26 10.94
C ILE A 83 6.69 7.25 10.64
N ASP A 84 7.91 7.53 11.11
CA ASP A 84 9.03 6.63 10.88
C ASP A 84 8.81 5.28 11.56
N LYS A 85 8.28 5.28 12.76
CA LYS A 85 7.95 4.06 13.49
C LYS A 85 6.82 3.28 12.79
N LEU A 86 5.78 3.98 12.32
CA LEU A 86 4.69 3.37 11.56
C LEU A 86 5.19 2.71 10.30
N GLU A 87 6.04 3.38 9.54
CA GLU A 87 6.59 2.83 8.30
C GLU A 87 7.35 1.51 8.57
N LYS A 88 8.11 1.45 9.64
CA LYS A 88 8.82 0.22 10.03
C LYS A 88 7.87 -0.90 10.44
N GLU A 89 6.74 -0.58 11.05
CA GLU A 89 5.75 -1.57 11.48
C GLU A 89 4.96 -2.16 10.31
N ILE A 90 4.68 -1.38 9.28
CA ILE A 90 3.77 -1.77 8.20
C ILE A 90 4.45 -2.08 6.87
N VAL A 91 5.70 -1.65 6.67
CA VAL A 91 6.39 -1.74 5.39
C VAL A 91 7.73 -2.45 5.53
N ALA A 92 8.05 -3.32 4.57
CA ALA A 92 9.37 -3.88 4.39
C ALA A 92 10.08 -3.14 3.25
N LEU A 93 11.39 -2.89 3.39
CA LEU A 93 12.19 -2.20 2.38
C LEU A 93 12.38 -3.06 1.12
N ASP A 94 12.52 -4.37 1.31
CA ASP A 94 12.68 -5.32 0.23
C ASP A 94 12.14 -6.70 0.64
N TYR A 95 12.21 -7.67 -0.26
CA TYR A 95 11.73 -9.01 0.02
C TYR A 95 12.55 -9.72 1.10
N ASN A 96 13.84 -9.40 1.24
CA ASN A 96 14.66 -9.97 2.30
C ASN A 96 14.18 -9.52 3.69
N GLU A 97 13.89 -8.24 3.85
CA GLU A 97 13.33 -7.73 5.11
C GLU A 97 11.96 -8.32 5.39
N TYR A 98 11.13 -8.49 4.36
CA TYR A 98 9.83 -9.12 4.50
C TYR A 98 9.96 -10.57 4.95
N ASP A 99 10.88 -11.34 4.36
CA ASP A 99 11.13 -12.73 4.73
C ASP A 99 11.62 -12.85 6.17
N GLU A 100 12.50 -11.96 6.61
CA GLU A 100 12.92 -11.89 8.01
C GLU A 100 11.75 -11.63 8.95
N TYR A 101 10.86 -10.72 8.58
CA TYR A 101 9.66 -10.43 9.37
C TYR A 101 8.78 -11.66 9.50
N ILE A 102 8.53 -12.38 8.42
CA ILE A 102 7.70 -13.60 8.42
C ILE A 102 8.35 -14.68 9.29
N ASN A 103 9.67 -14.90 9.17
CA ASN A 103 10.39 -15.88 9.96
C ASN A 103 10.32 -15.56 11.45
N ASN A 104 10.46 -14.30 11.82
CA ASN A 104 10.36 -13.86 13.22
C ASN A 104 8.94 -14.00 13.78
N LYS A 105 7.94 -13.73 12.95
CA LYS A 105 6.54 -13.87 13.33
C LYS A 105 6.16 -15.32 13.64
N ASN A 106 6.77 -16.27 12.96
CA ASN A 106 6.46 -17.70 13.07
C ASN A 106 7.29 -18.44 14.14
N LYS A 107 8.12 -17.72 14.87
CA LYS A 107 8.91 -18.29 15.97
C LYS A 107 8.13 -18.35 17.28
#